data_929bf3237be51f9585cbc8472301b7a0
#
_entry.id   929bf3237be51f9585cbc8472301b7a0
#
_cell.length_a   1.000
_cell.length_b   1.000
_cell.length_c   1.000
_cell.angle_alpha   90.00
_cell.angle_beta   90.00
_cell.angle_gamma   90.00
#
_symmetry.space_group_name_H-M   'P 1'
#
loop_
_entity.id
_entity.type
_entity.pdbx_description
1 polymer ?
#
loop_
_entity_poly.entity_id
_entity_poly.type
_entity_poly.pdbx_seq_one_letter_code
_entity_poly.pdbx_strand_id
1 'polypeptide(L)'
;MTAHAELLAMQTAAKLRGGRLSDCTLFVTLEPCAMCAGAAVNLRLSTLVYGAYDSRAGCCGSVADLTDHWFLHSVKTVGGILEEECAKLLSDFFAGKRCNF
;
A
#
# COMPACT_ATOMS: atom_id res chain seq x y z
N MET A 1 4.84 -2.95 14.90
CA MET A 1 5.93 -2.43 14.07
C MET A 1 5.38 -1.50 12.99
N THR A 2 5.98 -0.33 12.83
CA THR A 2 5.45 0.73 11.95
C THR A 2 6.33 0.99 10.72
N ALA A 3 7.39 0.21 10.52
CA ALA A 3 8.29 0.37 9.39
C ALA A 3 7.73 -0.35 8.15
N HIS A 4 6.87 0.34 7.44
CA HIS A 4 6.29 -0.16 6.20
C HIS A 4 7.08 0.39 5.01
N ALA A 5 7.48 -0.47 4.10
CA ALA A 5 8.28 -0.09 2.93
C ALA A 5 7.54 0.94 2.07
N GLU A 6 6.24 0.77 1.88
CA GLU A 6 5.41 1.69 1.09
C GLU A 6 5.34 3.08 1.72
N LEU A 7 5.29 3.17 3.05
CA LEU A 7 5.30 4.45 3.74
C LEU A 7 6.63 5.16 3.55
N LEU A 8 7.73 4.44 3.70
CA LEU A 8 9.08 4.99 3.48
C LEU A 8 9.25 5.45 2.04
N ALA A 9 8.78 4.68 1.09
CA ALA A 9 8.85 5.04 -0.32
C ALA A 9 8.07 6.33 -0.61
N MET A 10 6.86 6.45 -0.08
CA MET A 10 6.04 7.64 -0.26
C MET A 10 6.68 8.86 0.40
N GLN A 11 7.22 8.73 1.60
CA GLN A 11 7.87 9.83 2.30
C GLN A 11 9.11 10.32 1.53
N THR A 12 9.91 9.40 1.01
CA THR A 12 11.09 9.75 0.22
C THR A 12 10.71 10.46 -1.07
N ALA A 13 9.73 9.93 -1.79
CA ALA A 13 9.25 10.53 -3.03
C ALA A 13 8.66 11.93 -2.78
N ALA A 14 7.91 12.10 -1.69
CA ALA A 14 7.32 13.38 -1.35
C ALA A 14 8.37 14.47 -1.12
N LYS A 15 9.47 14.13 -0.47
CA LYS A 15 10.58 15.08 -0.27
C LYS A 15 11.16 15.56 -1.59
N LEU A 16 11.24 14.65 -2.57
CA LEU A 16 11.80 14.98 -3.89
C LEU A 16 10.81 15.76 -4.76
N ARG A 17 9.51 15.72 -4.45
CA ARG A 17 8.46 16.29 -5.29
C ARG A 17 7.66 17.40 -4.64
N GLY A 18 8.19 18.00 -3.59
CA GLY A 18 7.54 19.14 -2.95
C GLY A 18 6.29 18.80 -2.13
N GLY A 19 6.19 17.56 -1.66
CA GLY A 19 5.15 17.14 -0.73
C GLY A 19 3.90 16.52 -1.36
N ARG A 20 3.83 16.38 -2.68
CA ARG A 20 2.69 15.77 -3.36
C ARG A 20 3.14 14.70 -4.35
N LEU A 21 2.32 13.65 -4.49
CA LEU A 21 2.58 12.53 -5.37
C LEU A 21 1.50 12.40 -6.47
N SER A 22 0.98 13.53 -6.92
CA SER A 22 -0.16 13.56 -7.86
C SER A 22 0.17 13.02 -9.25
N ASP A 23 1.43 12.86 -9.57
CA ASP A 23 1.90 12.28 -10.84
C ASP A 23 2.61 10.93 -10.63
N CYS A 24 2.45 10.32 -9.45
CA CYS A 24 3.17 9.10 -9.09
C CYS A 24 2.23 7.91 -8.97
N THR A 25 2.77 6.74 -9.27
CA THR A 25 2.12 5.45 -9.04
C THR A 25 2.97 4.64 -8.06
N LEU A 26 2.34 4.08 -7.04
CA LEU A 26 3.01 3.21 -6.09
C LEU A 26 2.64 1.75 -6.38
N PHE A 27 3.66 0.90 -6.47
CA PHE A 27 3.49 -0.54 -6.65
C PHE A 27 3.92 -1.25 -5.37
N VAL A 28 3.03 -2.07 -4.81
CA VAL A 28 3.30 -2.83 -3.59
C VAL A 28 2.82 -4.27 -3.74
N THR A 29 3.43 -5.18 -2.97
CA THR A 29 3.07 -6.60 -3.04
C THR A 29 1.80 -6.92 -2.24
N LEU A 30 1.58 -6.23 -1.14
CA LEU A 30 0.43 -6.45 -0.27
C LEU A 30 -0.44 -5.19 -0.20
N GLU A 31 -1.74 -5.39 -0.18
CA GLU A 31 -2.71 -4.30 -0.01
C GLU A 31 -2.37 -3.45 1.22
N PRO A 32 -2.25 -2.12 1.07
CA PRO A 32 -1.87 -1.26 2.19
C PRO A 32 -2.84 -1.26 3.35
N CYS A 33 -2.30 -1.14 4.56
CA CYS A 33 -3.08 -0.95 5.78
C CYS A 33 -3.59 0.49 5.89
N ALA A 34 -4.33 0.79 6.97
CA ALA A 34 -4.91 2.11 7.20
C ALA A 34 -3.86 3.23 7.20
N MET A 35 -2.71 2.98 7.82
CA MET A 35 -1.65 3.99 7.90
C MET A 35 -1.11 4.35 6.51
N CYS A 36 -0.82 3.34 5.70
CA CYS A 36 -0.24 3.55 4.37
C CYS A 36 -1.28 4.07 3.38
N ALA A 37 -2.51 3.58 3.45
CA ALA A 37 -3.61 4.10 2.62
C ALA A 37 -3.91 5.56 2.96
N GLY A 38 -3.93 5.91 4.24
CA GLY A 38 -4.10 7.29 4.69
C GLY A 38 -2.98 8.21 4.22
N ALA A 39 -1.73 7.72 4.27
CA ALA A 39 -0.59 8.48 3.76
C ALA A 39 -0.72 8.73 2.26
N ALA A 40 -1.16 7.74 1.49
CA ALA A 40 -1.38 7.89 0.05
C ALA A 40 -2.41 8.98 -0.24
N VAL A 41 -3.50 9.02 0.52
CA VAL A 41 -4.53 10.07 0.39
C VAL A 41 -3.94 11.44 0.75
N ASN A 42 -3.25 11.54 1.87
CA ASN A 42 -2.70 12.80 2.34
C ASN A 42 -1.63 13.38 1.41
N LEU A 43 -0.85 12.52 0.78
CA LEU A 43 0.18 12.94 -0.18
C LEU A 43 -0.36 13.10 -1.61
N ARG A 44 -1.65 12.90 -1.81
CA ARG A 44 -2.31 13.04 -3.12
C ARG A 44 -1.77 12.08 -4.17
N LEU A 45 -1.45 10.85 -3.76
CA LEU A 45 -0.98 9.82 -4.69
C LEU A 45 -2.00 9.61 -5.81
N SER A 46 -1.51 9.52 -7.05
CA SER A 46 -2.39 9.31 -8.20
C SER A 46 -2.97 7.91 -8.23
N THR A 47 -2.10 6.90 -8.20
CA THR A 47 -2.51 5.51 -8.39
C THR A 47 -1.71 4.60 -7.46
N LEU A 48 -2.38 3.59 -6.93
CA LEU A 48 -1.78 2.57 -6.10
C LEU A 48 -2.11 1.20 -6.67
N VAL A 49 -1.08 0.40 -6.97
CA VAL A 49 -1.23 -0.93 -7.55
C VAL A 49 -0.69 -1.95 -6.55
N TYR A 50 -1.49 -2.93 -6.20
CA TYR A 50 -1.04 -3.97 -5.27
C TYR A 50 -1.36 -5.36 -5.81
N GLY A 51 -0.60 -6.36 -5.32
CA GLY A 51 -0.75 -7.74 -5.74
C GLY A 51 -1.73 -8.49 -4.87
N ALA A 52 -1.33 -8.86 -3.68
CA ALA A 52 -2.15 -9.67 -2.78
C ALA A 52 -3.10 -8.82 -1.96
N TYR A 53 -4.31 -9.34 -1.73
CA TYR A 53 -5.28 -8.71 -0.82
C TYR A 53 -4.96 -9.06 0.63
N ASP A 54 -5.23 -8.13 1.52
CA ASP A 54 -5.08 -8.34 2.97
C ASP A 54 -6.44 -8.31 3.63
N SER A 55 -6.99 -9.47 3.92
CA SER A 55 -8.32 -9.62 4.53
C SER A 55 -8.36 -9.21 6.00
N ARG A 56 -7.21 -8.99 6.64
CA ARG A 56 -7.14 -8.61 8.06
C ARG A 56 -6.99 -7.11 8.25
N ALA A 57 -6.19 -6.46 7.44
CA ALA A 57 -5.80 -5.07 7.66
C ALA A 57 -5.81 -4.23 6.39
N GLY A 58 -6.21 -4.78 5.25
CA GLY A 58 -6.21 -4.07 3.97
C GLY A 58 -7.25 -2.96 3.93
N CYS A 59 -6.83 -1.75 3.61
CA CYS A 59 -7.69 -0.57 3.59
C CYS A 59 -7.81 0.06 2.20
N CYS A 60 -7.67 -0.76 1.16
CA CYS A 60 -7.92 -0.36 -0.23
C CYS A 60 -9.06 -1.16 -0.85
N GLY A 61 -9.94 -1.72 0.00
CA GLY A 61 -11.12 -2.44 -0.43
C GLY A 61 -11.45 -3.69 0.38
N SER A 62 -10.47 -4.37 1.02
CA SER A 62 -10.73 -5.65 1.70
C SER A 62 -11.43 -5.48 3.04
N VAL A 63 -10.85 -4.75 3.98
CA VAL A 63 -11.49 -4.47 5.28
C VAL A 63 -12.28 -3.18 5.20
N ALA A 64 -11.66 -2.15 4.65
CA ALA A 64 -12.25 -0.84 4.43
C ALA A 64 -11.59 -0.24 3.20
N ASP A 65 -12.14 0.83 2.66
CA ASP A 65 -11.50 1.54 1.55
C ASP A 65 -11.36 3.01 1.92
N LEU A 66 -10.15 3.39 2.35
CA LEU A 66 -9.83 4.77 2.66
C LEU A 66 -9.46 5.58 1.42
N THR A 67 -9.33 4.93 0.27
CA THR A 67 -8.87 5.57 -0.97
C THR A 67 -10.01 6.10 -1.83
N ASP A 68 -11.27 5.77 -1.48
CA ASP A 68 -12.43 6.09 -2.30
C ASP A 68 -13.39 7.05 -1.58
N HIS A 69 -13.44 8.28 -2.00
CA HIS A 69 -14.45 9.31 -1.67
C HIS A 69 -14.64 9.70 -0.19
N TRP A 70 -13.89 9.13 0.72
CA TRP A 70 -13.99 9.47 2.15
C TRP A 70 -13.33 10.80 2.51
N PHE A 71 -12.38 11.24 1.67
CA PHE A 71 -11.58 12.43 1.90
C PHE A 71 -11.59 13.32 0.67
N LEU A 72 -10.89 14.46 0.75
CA LEU A 72 -10.84 15.42 -0.35
C LEU A 72 -10.16 14.88 -1.61
N HIS A 73 -9.38 13.82 -1.47
CA HIS A 73 -8.66 13.20 -2.59
C HIS A 73 -8.96 11.71 -2.62
N SER A 74 -9.22 11.19 -3.80
CA SER A 74 -9.34 9.75 -4.02
C SER A 74 -8.12 9.24 -4.76
N VAL A 75 -7.61 8.08 -4.33
CA VAL A 75 -6.49 7.40 -4.98
C VAL A 75 -7.07 6.29 -5.84
N LYS A 76 -6.67 6.24 -7.11
CA LYS A 76 -7.06 5.12 -7.99
C LYS A 76 -6.32 3.87 -7.54
N THR A 77 -7.05 2.81 -7.25
CA THR A 77 -6.44 1.55 -6.80
C THR A 77 -6.68 0.44 -7.81
N VAL A 78 -5.66 -0.39 -8.03
CA VAL A 78 -5.74 -1.59 -8.85
C VAL A 78 -5.15 -2.74 -8.04
N GLY A 79 -5.98 -3.69 -7.66
CA GLY A 79 -5.56 -4.85 -6.87
C GLY A 79 -5.54 -6.13 -7.69
N GLY A 80 -4.89 -7.16 -7.15
CA GLY A 80 -4.85 -8.48 -7.76
C GLY A 80 -3.82 -8.65 -8.86
N ILE A 81 -2.90 -7.72 -9.02
CA ILE A 81 -1.85 -7.79 -10.04
C ILE A 81 -0.79 -8.78 -9.56
N LEU A 82 -0.61 -9.88 -10.30
CA LEU A 82 0.26 -10.99 -9.90
C LEU A 82 -0.06 -11.49 -8.50
N GLU A 83 -1.33 -11.60 -8.19
CA GLU A 83 -1.82 -11.89 -6.83
C GLU A 83 -1.20 -13.15 -6.24
N GLU A 84 -1.15 -14.24 -7.02
CA GLU A 84 -0.64 -15.52 -6.53
C GLU A 84 0.86 -15.45 -6.24
N GLU A 85 1.63 -14.83 -7.12
CA GLU A 85 3.07 -14.66 -6.94
C GLU A 85 3.39 -13.78 -5.75
N CYS A 86 2.65 -12.69 -5.59
CA CYS A 86 2.81 -11.80 -4.44
C CYS A 86 2.42 -12.49 -3.13
N ALA A 87 1.32 -13.23 -3.12
CA ALA A 87 0.89 -13.97 -1.94
C ALA A 87 1.93 -15.03 -1.56
N LYS A 88 2.51 -15.72 -2.53
CA LYS A 88 3.54 -16.72 -2.30
C LYS A 88 4.80 -16.10 -1.71
N LEU A 89 5.26 -14.98 -2.26
CA LEU A 89 6.41 -14.26 -1.73
C LEU A 89 6.22 -13.88 -0.27
N LEU A 90 5.05 -13.36 0.07
CA LEU A 90 4.73 -12.97 1.44
C LEU A 90 4.66 -14.18 2.36
N SER A 91 4.01 -15.26 1.92
CA SER A 91 3.92 -16.49 2.68
C SER A 91 5.30 -17.09 2.97
N ASP A 92 6.17 -17.15 1.96
CA ASP A 92 7.52 -17.67 2.11
C ASP A 92 8.36 -16.79 3.04
N PHE A 93 8.23 -15.48 2.93
CA PHE A 93 8.92 -14.53 3.78
C PHE A 93 8.51 -14.68 5.25
N PHE A 94 7.21 -14.72 5.52
CA PHE A 94 6.72 -14.86 6.90
C PHE A 94 7.02 -16.23 7.49
N ALA A 95 7.00 -17.29 6.67
CA ALA A 95 7.42 -18.62 7.13
C ALA A 95 8.89 -18.61 7.55
N GLY A 96 9.77 -17.99 6.77
CA GLY A 96 11.17 -17.82 7.11
C GLY A 96 11.36 -17.02 8.39
N LYS A 97 10.59 -15.96 8.59
CA LYS A 97 10.65 -15.14 9.79
C LYS A 97 10.19 -15.87 11.03
N ARG A 98 9.16 -16.73 10.90
CA ARG A 98 8.71 -17.55 12.04
C ARG A 98 9.78 -18.46 12.58
N CYS A 99 10.65 -18.97 11.72
CA CYS A 99 11.74 -19.84 12.15
C CYS A 99 12.79 -19.11 12.97
N ASN A 100 12.79 -17.78 12.99
CA ASN A 100 13.75 -16.94 13.69
C ASN A 100 13.24 -16.43 15.04
N PHE A 101 12.04 -16.82 15.42
CA PHE A 101 11.46 -16.42 16.70
C PHE A 101 11.54 -17.60 17.73
#